data_0f1c993c657d6fa87ec2173c94e0bb89
#
_entry.id   0f1c993c657d6fa87ec2173c94e0bb89
#
_cell.length_a   1.000
_cell.length_b   1.000
_cell.length_c   1.000
_cell.angle_alpha   90.00
_cell.angle_beta   90.00
_cell.angle_gamma   90.00
#
_symmetry.space_group_name_H-M   'P 1'
#
loop_
_entity.id
_entity.type
_entity.pdbx_description
1 polymer ?
#
loop_
_entity_poly.entity_id
_entity_poly.type
_entity_poly.pdbx_seq_one_letter_code
_entity_poly.pdbx_strand_id
1 'polypeptide(L)'
;MYKCHNCGVGRTLSNFLKDQDSFLHDQYIMEKFKEGRTGKGTVTPNPKFNFKEPKFKKGDVDLEKISDLNTSHPAREYLEQRGIKDLEYFYYCPKFKAWTNEQKKTFDNLRQDSPRIIIPFRDKDGKLFGYQGRSLAPSAKMRYITIMLDEDKPKIFGQDRINYDEPIYVVEGPFDSTFIKNSVAMAGSDLDLRTCGWSNYIWVYDNEPRNREIVNRISKSVDRGDKVIVWPNNIKEKDINDMSLAGHDVQKVVESNVYHGLEAQLKLNNWKKI
;
A
#
# COMPACT_ATOMS: atom_id res chain seq x y z
N MET A 1 18.38 -23.15 39.83
CA MET A 1 17.78 -24.20 38.97
C MET A 1 16.50 -24.66 39.66
N TYR A 2 15.37 -24.65 38.99
CA TYR A 2 14.09 -25.18 39.46
C TYR A 2 14.01 -26.66 39.04
N LYS A 3 13.60 -27.51 39.94
CA LYS A 3 13.41 -28.94 39.66
C LYS A 3 12.02 -29.38 40.17
N CYS A 4 11.23 -29.93 39.28
CA CYS A 4 9.93 -30.44 39.63
C CYS A 4 10.08 -31.78 40.37
N HIS A 5 9.54 -31.88 41.59
CA HIS A 5 9.60 -33.09 42.41
C HIS A 5 8.71 -34.23 41.87
N ASN A 6 7.71 -33.89 41.04
CA ASN A 6 6.77 -34.90 40.51
C ASN A 6 7.24 -35.52 39.20
N CYS A 7 7.81 -34.71 38.27
CA CYS A 7 8.25 -35.21 36.95
C CYS A 7 9.75 -35.22 36.73
N GLY A 8 10.55 -34.74 37.70
CA GLY A 8 12.00 -34.73 37.66
C GLY A 8 12.64 -33.70 36.72
N VAL A 9 11.82 -32.94 35.96
CA VAL A 9 12.34 -31.94 35.00
C VAL A 9 13.00 -30.78 35.73
N GLY A 10 14.28 -30.50 35.39
CA GLY A 10 15.03 -29.36 35.89
C GLY A 10 15.09 -28.24 34.84
N ARG A 11 14.80 -27.01 35.26
CA ARG A 11 14.85 -25.81 34.36
C ARG A 11 15.52 -24.63 35.06
N THR A 12 16.11 -23.73 34.29
CA THR A 12 16.52 -22.44 34.80
C THR A 12 15.30 -21.58 35.10
N LEU A 13 15.42 -20.57 35.99
CA LEU A 13 14.31 -19.68 36.30
C LEU A 13 13.80 -18.98 35.04
N SER A 14 14.72 -18.55 34.14
CA SER A 14 14.35 -17.95 32.87
C SER A 14 13.46 -18.86 32.01
N ASN A 15 13.87 -20.14 31.82
CA ASN A 15 13.08 -21.09 31.05
C ASN A 15 11.75 -21.45 31.74
N PHE A 16 11.75 -21.48 33.06
CA PHE A 16 10.52 -21.71 33.82
C PHE A 16 9.51 -20.54 33.61
N LEU A 17 9.97 -19.31 33.73
CA LEU A 17 9.11 -18.14 33.51
C LEU A 17 8.59 -18.10 32.06
N LYS A 18 9.44 -18.41 31.08
CA LYS A 18 9.05 -18.46 29.67
C LYS A 18 7.91 -19.45 29.40
N ASP A 19 7.91 -20.60 30.10
CA ASP A 19 6.88 -21.60 29.95
C ASP A 19 5.57 -21.28 30.68
N GLN A 20 5.63 -20.41 31.71
CA GLN A 20 4.47 -20.05 32.49
C GLN A 20 3.80 -18.76 31.98
N ASP A 21 4.60 -17.75 31.69
CA ASP A 21 4.14 -16.43 31.28
C ASP A 21 5.26 -15.68 30.53
N SER A 22 5.04 -15.42 29.26
CA SER A 22 6.00 -14.69 28.43
C SER A 22 6.25 -13.26 28.91
N PHE A 23 5.26 -12.60 29.47
CA PHE A 23 5.40 -11.22 29.98
C PHE A 23 6.28 -11.17 31.22
N LEU A 24 6.10 -12.09 32.17
CA LEU A 24 6.96 -12.22 33.34
C LEU A 24 8.42 -12.61 32.96
N HIS A 25 8.57 -13.44 31.92
CA HIS A 25 9.89 -13.76 31.38
C HIS A 25 10.59 -12.51 30.85
N ASP A 26 9.89 -11.69 30.05
CA ASP A 26 10.47 -10.48 29.47
C ASP A 26 10.83 -9.45 30.54
N GLN A 27 10.01 -9.29 31.58
CA GLN A 27 10.32 -8.46 32.74
C GLN A 27 11.59 -8.96 33.46
N TYR A 28 11.70 -10.25 33.72
CA TYR A 28 12.87 -10.86 34.35
C TYR A 28 14.16 -10.66 33.54
N ILE A 29 14.08 -10.77 32.20
CA ILE A 29 15.22 -10.51 31.32
C ILE A 29 15.62 -9.04 31.36
N MET A 30 14.64 -8.12 31.34
CA MET A 30 14.87 -6.67 31.45
C MET A 30 15.51 -6.27 32.80
N GLU A 31 15.07 -6.85 33.91
CA GLU A 31 15.67 -6.63 35.22
C GLU A 31 17.12 -7.13 35.26
N LYS A 32 17.37 -8.34 34.79
CA LYS A 32 18.76 -8.86 34.67
C LYS A 32 19.66 -8.00 33.81
N PHE A 33 19.12 -7.46 32.72
CA PHE A 33 19.87 -6.52 31.87
C PHE A 33 20.22 -5.23 32.61
N LYS A 34 19.27 -4.65 33.36
CA LYS A 34 19.49 -3.46 34.18
C LYS A 34 20.51 -3.68 35.29
N GLU A 35 20.56 -4.90 35.84
CA GLU A 35 21.51 -5.30 36.90
C GLU A 35 22.90 -5.71 36.36
N GLY A 36 23.10 -5.67 35.01
CA GLY A 36 24.36 -6.08 34.37
C GLY A 36 24.68 -7.58 34.51
N ARG A 37 23.66 -8.41 34.84
CA ARG A 37 23.81 -9.86 35.09
C ARG A 37 23.50 -10.74 33.88
N THR A 38 23.41 -10.16 32.69
CA THR A 38 23.21 -10.92 31.46
C THR A 38 24.55 -11.30 30.84
N GLY A 39 24.97 -12.55 31.12
CA GLY A 39 26.08 -13.20 30.40
C GLY A 39 27.41 -13.16 31.11
N LYS A 40 28.19 -14.23 30.94
CA LYS A 40 29.60 -14.33 31.34
C LYS A 40 30.39 -13.17 30.74
N GLY A 41 31.17 -12.49 31.59
CA GLY A 41 31.97 -11.31 31.24
C GLY A 41 32.93 -11.53 30.09
N THR A 42 32.46 -11.40 28.91
CA THR A 42 33.23 -10.97 27.76
C THR A 42 32.75 -9.54 27.46
N VAL A 43 33.66 -8.59 27.63
CA VAL A 43 33.49 -7.26 27.07
C VAL A 43 33.35 -7.45 25.56
N THR A 44 32.14 -7.69 25.10
CA THR A 44 31.86 -7.58 23.69
C THR A 44 31.97 -6.10 23.37
N PRO A 45 32.88 -5.69 22.47
CA PRO A 45 32.87 -4.33 21.99
C PRO A 45 31.46 -4.07 21.49
N ASN A 46 30.92 -2.89 21.86
CA ASN A 46 29.62 -2.45 21.38
C ASN A 46 29.49 -2.87 19.91
N PRO A 47 28.49 -3.69 19.54
CA PRO A 47 28.33 -4.06 18.17
C PRO A 47 28.20 -2.75 17.39
N LYS A 48 29.23 -2.40 16.62
CA LYS A 48 29.13 -1.39 15.61
C LYS A 48 28.14 -1.98 14.60
N PHE A 49 26.90 -1.66 14.77
CA PHE A 49 25.93 -1.85 13.70
C PHE A 49 26.42 -0.97 12.55
N ASN A 50 27.20 -1.54 11.66
CA ASN A 50 27.34 -1.00 10.34
C ASN A 50 25.97 -1.19 9.69
N PHE A 51 25.03 -0.30 9.98
CA PHE A 51 23.98 -0.01 9.05
C PHE A 51 24.72 0.45 7.79
N LYS A 52 24.93 -0.46 6.85
CA LYS A 52 25.14 -0.03 5.49
C LYS A 52 23.88 0.78 5.21
N GLU A 53 24.06 2.11 5.29
CA GLU A 53 23.03 2.99 4.73
C GLU A 53 22.72 2.38 3.38
N PRO A 54 21.45 1.99 3.14
CA PRO A 54 21.11 1.52 1.81
C PRO A 54 21.62 2.63 0.91
N LYS A 55 22.46 2.29 -0.05
CA LYS A 55 22.88 3.21 -1.10
C LYS A 55 21.66 3.45 -1.98
N PHE A 56 20.67 4.16 -1.41
CA PHE A 56 19.64 4.76 -2.22
C PHE A 56 20.37 5.73 -3.13
N LYS A 57 20.41 5.48 -4.39
CA LYS A 57 20.62 6.55 -5.33
C LYS A 57 19.55 7.57 -4.97
N LYS A 58 19.97 8.66 -4.31
CA LYS A 58 19.14 9.84 -4.06
C LYS A 58 18.78 10.37 -5.44
N GLY A 59 17.69 9.94 -5.98
CA GLY A 59 17.31 10.31 -7.33
C GLY A 59 15.93 9.79 -7.64
N ASP A 60 15.32 10.46 -8.53
CA ASP A 60 14.10 10.11 -9.20
C ASP A 60 14.18 8.73 -9.86
N VAL A 61 13.06 8.22 -10.34
CA VAL A 61 13.01 6.98 -11.14
C VAL A 61 13.90 7.15 -12.37
N ASP A 62 15.01 6.41 -12.43
CA ASP A 62 16.00 6.43 -13.51
C ASP A 62 15.53 5.53 -14.66
N LEU A 63 14.38 5.86 -15.24
CA LEU A 63 13.71 5.15 -16.32
C LEU A 63 13.04 6.15 -17.26
N GLU A 64 12.78 5.73 -18.48
CA GLU A 64 12.07 6.53 -19.47
C GLU A 64 10.60 6.68 -19.09
N LYS A 65 10.09 7.92 -19.14
CA LYS A 65 8.67 8.19 -18.93
C LYS A 65 7.84 7.62 -20.07
N ILE A 66 6.64 7.14 -19.78
CA ILE A 66 5.76 6.60 -20.81
C ILE A 66 5.31 7.69 -21.79
N SER A 67 5.21 8.94 -21.34
CA SER A 67 4.96 10.10 -22.21
C SER A 67 5.99 10.28 -23.31
N ASP A 68 7.25 9.88 -23.09
CA ASP A 68 8.38 10.09 -23.99
C ASP A 68 8.57 8.93 -24.97
N LEU A 69 7.91 7.79 -24.71
CA LEU A 69 7.93 6.62 -25.58
C LEU A 69 7.18 6.88 -26.90
N ASN A 70 7.59 6.13 -27.94
CA ASN A 70 6.86 6.14 -29.21
C ASN A 70 5.38 5.74 -28.99
N THR A 71 4.46 6.31 -29.75
CA THR A 71 3.01 6.02 -29.67
C THR A 71 2.67 4.54 -29.92
N SER A 72 3.49 3.82 -30.71
CA SER A 72 3.35 2.37 -30.93
C SER A 72 4.03 1.51 -29.86
N HIS A 73 4.57 2.08 -28.80
CA HIS A 73 5.21 1.31 -27.74
C HIS A 73 4.15 0.61 -26.87
N PRO A 74 4.25 -0.71 -26.60
CA PRO A 74 3.21 -1.47 -25.91
C PRO A 74 2.81 -0.92 -24.52
N ALA A 75 3.75 -0.32 -23.79
CA ALA A 75 3.44 0.28 -22.48
C ALA A 75 2.61 1.57 -22.61
N ARG A 76 2.88 2.37 -23.67
CA ARG A 76 2.12 3.57 -23.96
C ARG A 76 0.73 3.23 -24.48
N GLU A 77 0.64 2.34 -25.47
CA GLU A 77 -0.64 1.84 -25.97
C GLU A 77 -1.52 1.28 -24.85
N TYR A 78 -0.91 0.54 -23.92
CA TYR A 78 -1.64 -0.03 -22.77
C TYR A 78 -2.33 1.05 -21.90
N LEU A 79 -1.66 2.16 -21.61
CA LEU A 79 -2.26 3.25 -20.83
C LEU A 79 -3.25 4.08 -21.66
N GLU A 80 -2.96 4.34 -22.91
CA GLU A 80 -3.84 5.07 -23.83
C GLU A 80 -5.16 4.30 -24.08
N GLN A 81 -5.10 2.98 -24.27
CA GLN A 81 -6.30 2.12 -24.36
C GLN A 81 -7.16 2.12 -23.11
N ARG A 82 -6.58 2.40 -21.95
CA ARG A 82 -7.30 2.63 -20.69
C ARG A 82 -7.85 4.05 -20.55
N GLY A 83 -7.60 4.93 -21.53
CA GLY A 83 -8.03 6.32 -21.47
C GLY A 83 -7.20 7.19 -20.53
N ILE A 84 -6.06 6.72 -20.05
CA ILE A 84 -5.17 7.46 -19.14
C ILE A 84 -4.42 8.51 -19.97
N LYS A 85 -4.54 9.78 -19.57
CA LYS A 85 -3.94 10.94 -20.27
C LYS A 85 -2.63 11.38 -19.64
N ASP A 86 -2.49 11.22 -18.34
CA ASP A 86 -1.36 11.70 -17.53
C ASP A 86 -0.20 10.69 -17.58
N LEU A 87 0.35 10.44 -18.78
CA LEU A 87 1.37 9.43 -19.04
C LEU A 87 2.72 9.75 -18.38
N GLU A 88 2.98 11.01 -18.06
CA GLU A 88 4.20 11.50 -17.43
C GLU A 88 4.43 11.02 -15.99
N TYR A 89 3.39 10.50 -15.35
CA TYR A 89 3.50 9.92 -14.00
C TYR A 89 4.01 8.48 -13.98
N PHE A 90 4.10 7.85 -15.14
CA PHE A 90 4.44 6.44 -15.28
C PHE A 90 5.73 6.27 -16.06
N TYR A 91 6.45 5.18 -15.73
CA TYR A 91 7.73 4.88 -16.37
C TYR A 91 7.74 3.48 -16.95
N TYR A 92 8.55 3.26 -17.96
CA TYR A 92 8.75 1.94 -18.55
C TYR A 92 10.01 1.28 -18.01
N CYS A 93 9.88 0.08 -17.48
CA CYS A 93 10.99 -0.72 -17.01
C CYS A 93 11.09 -2.02 -17.83
N PRO A 94 12.10 -2.19 -18.70
CA PRO A 94 12.24 -3.37 -19.53
C PRO A 94 12.64 -4.63 -18.74
N LYS A 95 13.37 -4.47 -17.63
CA LYS A 95 13.86 -5.54 -16.77
C LYS A 95 13.59 -5.20 -15.30
N PHE A 96 12.39 -5.50 -14.86
CA PHE A 96 11.88 -5.06 -13.56
C PHE A 96 12.69 -5.60 -12.38
N LYS A 97 13.01 -6.90 -12.37
CA LYS A 97 13.74 -7.51 -11.26
C LYS A 97 15.17 -6.98 -11.15
N ALA A 98 15.86 -6.84 -12.29
CA ALA A 98 17.23 -6.33 -12.34
C ALA A 98 17.27 -4.89 -11.84
N TRP A 99 16.41 -4.02 -12.40
CA TRP A 99 16.31 -2.62 -11.99
C TRP A 99 15.91 -2.47 -10.51
N THR A 100 14.97 -3.28 -10.01
CA THR A 100 14.60 -3.28 -8.60
C THR A 100 15.77 -3.63 -7.70
N ASN A 101 16.58 -4.63 -8.07
CA ASN A 101 17.74 -5.03 -7.29
C ASN A 101 18.86 -3.97 -7.24
N GLU A 102 18.89 -3.05 -8.19
CA GLU A 102 19.78 -1.88 -8.15
C GLU A 102 19.31 -0.86 -7.11
N GLN A 103 17.99 -0.77 -6.89
CA GLN A 103 17.40 0.11 -5.89
C GLN A 103 17.40 -0.53 -4.50
N LYS A 104 16.87 -1.75 -4.40
CA LYS A 104 16.75 -2.54 -3.17
C LYS A 104 16.86 -4.01 -3.51
N LYS A 105 17.83 -4.72 -2.95
CA LYS A 105 17.98 -6.16 -3.14
C LYS A 105 16.68 -6.88 -2.70
N THR A 106 15.94 -7.39 -3.67
CA THR A 106 14.60 -7.97 -3.45
C THR A 106 14.47 -9.36 -4.09
N PHE A 107 15.06 -9.55 -5.27
CA PHE A 107 14.93 -10.79 -6.04
C PHE A 107 16.24 -11.56 -6.08
N ASP A 108 16.22 -12.83 -5.64
CA ASP A 108 17.38 -13.73 -5.72
C ASP A 108 17.54 -14.30 -7.12
N ASN A 109 16.43 -14.48 -7.85
CA ASN A 109 16.42 -15.05 -9.18
C ASN A 109 15.92 -14.03 -10.21
N LEU A 110 16.81 -13.67 -11.14
CA LEU A 110 16.50 -12.76 -12.25
C LEU A 110 15.99 -13.49 -13.50
N ARG A 111 15.80 -14.81 -13.47
CA ARG A 111 15.20 -15.54 -14.59
C ARG A 111 13.76 -15.05 -14.80
N GLN A 112 13.32 -15.05 -16.07
CA GLN A 112 11.99 -14.58 -16.46
C GLN A 112 11.72 -13.14 -15.98
N ASP A 113 12.72 -12.27 -16.07
CA ASP A 113 12.52 -10.86 -15.84
C ASP A 113 11.71 -10.25 -16.98
N SER A 114 10.59 -9.61 -16.64
CA SER A 114 9.62 -9.14 -17.62
C SER A 114 9.44 -7.62 -17.52
N PRO A 115 9.08 -6.97 -18.65
CA PRO A 115 8.81 -5.54 -18.64
C PRO A 115 7.59 -5.19 -17.79
N ARG A 116 7.66 -4.04 -17.13
CA ARG A 116 6.58 -3.49 -16.32
C ARG A 116 6.46 -1.99 -16.46
N ILE A 117 5.26 -1.49 -16.26
CA ILE A 117 5.00 -0.08 -16.00
C ILE A 117 5.31 0.17 -14.52
N ILE A 118 6.13 1.16 -14.24
CA ILE A 118 6.45 1.61 -12.88
C ILE A 118 5.53 2.74 -12.50
N ILE A 119 4.92 2.59 -11.35
CA ILE A 119 3.99 3.51 -10.71
C ILE A 119 4.69 3.98 -9.43
N PRO A 120 5.35 5.15 -9.43
CA PRO A 120 6.15 5.61 -8.30
C PRO A 120 5.27 6.10 -7.15
N PHE A 121 5.64 5.77 -5.91
CA PHE A 121 5.05 6.33 -4.70
C PHE A 121 5.96 7.46 -4.20
N ARG A 122 5.46 8.69 -4.28
CA ARG A 122 6.15 9.89 -3.84
C ARG A 122 5.39 10.52 -2.69
N ASP A 123 6.12 11.03 -1.71
CA ASP A 123 5.52 11.83 -0.65
C ASP A 123 5.18 13.25 -1.15
N LYS A 124 4.57 14.05 -0.27
CA LYS A 124 4.16 15.43 -0.58
C LYS A 124 5.29 16.33 -1.09
N ASP A 125 6.55 15.99 -0.78
CA ASP A 125 7.74 16.73 -1.19
C ASP A 125 8.35 16.15 -2.49
N GLY A 126 7.66 15.20 -3.13
CA GLY A 126 8.07 14.53 -4.37
C GLY A 126 9.14 13.44 -4.18
N LYS A 127 9.54 13.13 -2.95
CA LYS A 127 10.56 12.12 -2.65
C LYS A 127 10.00 10.71 -2.86
N LEU A 128 10.69 9.92 -3.68
CA LEU A 128 10.36 8.51 -3.92
C LEU A 128 10.56 7.68 -2.64
N PHE A 129 9.53 6.94 -2.21
CA PHE A 129 9.59 6.04 -1.07
C PHE A 129 9.17 4.59 -1.39
N GLY A 130 8.70 4.36 -2.60
CA GLY A 130 8.29 3.05 -3.08
C GLY A 130 7.79 3.12 -4.51
N TYR A 131 7.41 1.99 -5.05
CA TYR A 131 6.79 1.91 -6.36
C TYR A 131 6.04 0.59 -6.54
N GLN A 132 5.16 0.58 -7.52
CA GLN A 132 4.47 -0.61 -7.96
C GLN A 132 4.82 -0.90 -9.41
N GLY A 133 5.15 -2.15 -9.71
CA GLY A 133 5.42 -2.61 -11.08
C GLY A 133 4.23 -3.36 -11.66
N ARG A 134 3.51 -2.77 -12.62
CA ARG A 134 2.41 -3.39 -13.36
C ARG A 134 2.93 -4.18 -14.55
N SER A 135 2.63 -5.48 -14.62
CA SER A 135 2.99 -6.33 -15.76
C SER A 135 2.20 -5.97 -17.01
N LEU A 136 2.88 -5.93 -18.15
CA LEU A 136 2.25 -5.80 -19.46
C LEU A 136 1.74 -7.15 -20.01
N ALA A 137 2.23 -8.28 -19.48
CA ALA A 137 1.80 -9.60 -19.91
C ALA A 137 0.41 -9.94 -19.35
N PRO A 138 -0.60 -10.26 -20.18
CA PRO A 138 -1.95 -10.62 -19.72
C PRO A 138 -1.97 -11.88 -18.84
N SER A 139 -1.06 -12.82 -19.10
CA SER A 139 -0.92 -14.10 -18.39
C SER A 139 -0.08 -14.04 -17.13
N ALA A 140 0.38 -12.85 -16.72
CA ALA A 140 1.22 -12.70 -15.53
C ALA A 140 0.47 -13.14 -14.27
N LYS A 141 1.04 -14.11 -13.52
CA LYS A 141 0.49 -14.56 -12.24
C LYS A 141 0.38 -13.43 -11.22
N MET A 142 1.40 -12.56 -11.18
CA MET A 142 1.41 -11.34 -10.37
C MET A 142 1.32 -10.12 -11.26
N ARG A 143 0.12 -9.59 -11.40
CA ARG A 143 -0.13 -8.38 -12.20
C ARG A 143 0.58 -7.16 -11.63
N TYR A 144 0.56 -7.02 -10.30
CA TYR A 144 1.22 -5.94 -9.56
C TYR A 144 2.24 -6.51 -8.58
N ILE A 145 3.39 -5.87 -8.49
CA ILE A 145 4.41 -6.12 -7.46
C ILE A 145 4.75 -4.79 -6.83
N THR A 146 4.56 -4.68 -5.51
CA THR A 146 4.86 -3.46 -4.77
C THR A 146 6.21 -3.59 -4.06
N ILE A 147 7.05 -2.59 -4.21
CA ILE A 147 8.36 -2.48 -3.57
C ILE A 147 8.37 -1.21 -2.72
N MET A 148 8.58 -1.37 -1.43
CA MET A 148 8.76 -0.24 -0.53
C MET A 148 10.26 -0.02 -0.32
N LEU A 149 10.71 1.20 -0.61
CA LEU A 149 12.07 1.66 -0.31
C LEU A 149 12.16 2.13 1.13
N ASP A 150 11.08 2.71 1.63
CA ASP A 150 10.86 3.10 3.01
C ASP A 150 9.63 2.34 3.54
N GLU A 151 9.86 1.37 4.42
CA GLU A 151 8.81 0.49 4.96
C GLU A 151 7.87 1.20 5.94
N ASP A 152 8.30 2.34 6.50
CA ASP A 152 7.51 3.12 7.46
C ASP A 152 6.48 4.02 6.75
N LYS A 153 6.59 4.20 5.44
CA LYS A 153 5.66 4.99 4.64
C LYS A 153 4.44 4.17 4.21
N PRO A 154 3.25 4.75 4.22
CA PRO A 154 2.05 4.09 3.71
C PRO A 154 2.10 3.91 2.19
N LYS A 155 1.53 2.80 1.68
CA LYS A 155 1.47 2.49 0.24
C LYS A 155 0.42 3.36 -0.45
N ILE A 156 0.66 4.65 -0.55
CA ILE A 156 -0.23 5.62 -1.16
C ILE A 156 0.44 6.21 -2.40
N PHE A 157 -0.21 6.08 -3.54
CA PHE A 157 0.17 6.71 -4.81
C PHE A 157 -0.47 8.09 -4.93
N GLY A 158 0.27 9.07 -5.42
CA GLY A 158 -0.26 10.37 -5.83
C GLY A 158 -0.25 11.46 -4.75
N GLN A 159 0.44 11.28 -3.62
CA GLN A 159 0.55 12.28 -2.56
C GLN A 159 1.25 13.57 -2.99
N ASP A 160 2.09 13.50 -4.00
CA ASP A 160 2.82 14.63 -4.61
C ASP A 160 1.99 15.46 -5.58
N ARG A 161 0.73 15.04 -5.86
CA ARG A 161 -0.14 15.63 -6.89
C ARG A 161 -1.41 16.27 -6.34
N ILE A 162 -1.65 16.16 -5.04
CA ILE A 162 -2.90 16.58 -4.41
C ILE A 162 -2.75 17.91 -3.67
N ASN A 163 -3.86 18.64 -3.59
CA ASN A 163 -4.04 19.77 -2.70
C ASN A 163 -4.64 19.27 -1.39
N TYR A 164 -3.90 19.38 -0.30
CA TYR A 164 -4.32 18.92 1.02
C TYR A 164 -5.39 19.82 1.66
N ASP A 165 -5.61 21.02 1.15
CA ASP A 165 -6.64 21.95 1.61
C ASP A 165 -8.03 21.64 1.02
N GLU A 166 -8.09 20.78 0.00
CA GLU A 166 -9.31 20.35 -0.66
C GLU A 166 -9.69 18.90 -0.26
N PRO A 167 -10.95 18.47 -0.49
CA PRO A 167 -11.32 17.07 -0.29
C PRO A 167 -10.49 16.13 -1.16
N ILE A 168 -9.89 15.11 -0.54
CA ILE A 168 -9.04 14.12 -1.20
C ILE A 168 -9.86 12.87 -1.48
N TYR A 169 -9.97 12.47 -2.73
CA TYR A 169 -10.61 11.22 -3.11
C TYR A 169 -9.62 10.07 -3.01
N VAL A 170 -10.00 9.00 -2.32
CA VAL A 170 -9.14 7.85 -2.04
C VAL A 170 -9.69 6.63 -2.75
N VAL A 171 -9.04 6.23 -3.83
CA VAL A 171 -9.42 5.08 -4.66
C VAL A 171 -8.56 3.84 -4.36
N GLU A 172 -8.92 2.68 -4.92
CA GLU A 172 -8.17 1.44 -4.72
C GLU A 172 -6.94 1.35 -5.63
N GLY A 173 -7.11 1.67 -6.92
CA GLY A 173 -6.09 1.49 -7.94
C GLY A 173 -5.39 2.79 -8.37
N PRO A 174 -4.05 2.76 -8.55
CA PRO A 174 -3.32 3.93 -9.04
C PRO A 174 -3.82 4.47 -10.39
N PHE A 175 -4.25 3.59 -11.29
CA PHE A 175 -4.78 4.02 -12.58
C PHE A 175 -6.13 4.71 -12.44
N ASP A 176 -6.99 4.23 -11.54
CA ASP A 176 -8.30 4.84 -11.28
C ASP A 176 -8.17 6.26 -10.75
N SER A 177 -7.13 6.54 -9.96
CA SER A 177 -6.87 7.89 -9.45
C SER A 177 -6.57 8.92 -10.53
N THR A 178 -6.20 8.51 -11.74
CA THR A 178 -5.94 9.45 -12.85
C THR A 178 -7.21 10.05 -13.46
N PHE A 179 -8.38 9.49 -13.13
CA PHE A 179 -9.67 9.96 -13.66
C PHE A 179 -10.42 10.89 -12.72
N ILE A 180 -9.95 11.07 -11.50
CA ILE A 180 -10.56 11.92 -10.48
C ILE A 180 -9.56 13.00 -10.05
N LYS A 181 -9.99 14.24 -10.04
CA LYS A 181 -9.19 15.36 -9.55
C LYS A 181 -8.95 15.20 -8.05
N ASN A 182 -7.81 15.67 -7.60
CA ASN A 182 -7.40 15.64 -6.19
C ASN A 182 -7.54 14.27 -5.54
N SER A 183 -7.01 13.25 -6.19
CA SER A 183 -7.14 11.86 -5.76
C SER A 183 -5.81 11.15 -5.54
N VAL A 184 -5.86 10.17 -4.65
CA VAL A 184 -4.77 9.23 -4.36
C VAL A 184 -5.28 7.80 -4.44
N ALA A 185 -4.36 6.85 -4.56
CA ALA A 185 -4.71 5.43 -4.53
C ALA A 185 -4.01 4.69 -3.38
N MET A 186 -4.80 3.84 -2.70
CA MET A 186 -4.32 2.90 -1.67
C MET A 186 -3.81 1.62 -2.33
N ALA A 187 -2.59 1.59 -2.79
CA ALA A 187 -2.02 0.46 -3.54
C ALA A 187 -1.92 -0.84 -2.72
N GLY A 188 -3.06 -1.35 -2.26
CA GLY A 188 -3.20 -2.63 -1.57
C GLY A 188 -3.11 -2.57 -0.04
N SER A 189 -3.48 -1.46 0.60
CA SER A 189 -3.50 -1.39 2.07
C SER A 189 -4.85 -0.91 2.61
N ASP A 190 -5.28 -1.51 3.74
CA ASP A 190 -6.37 -1.00 4.58
C ASP A 190 -5.76 -0.09 5.66
N LEU A 191 -5.41 1.14 5.30
CA LEU A 191 -4.85 2.11 6.22
C LEU A 191 -5.94 3.05 6.73
N ASP A 192 -5.92 3.35 8.02
CA ASP A 192 -6.67 4.47 8.56
C ASP A 192 -5.91 5.77 8.27
N LEU A 193 -6.39 6.56 7.31
CA LEU A 193 -5.74 7.79 6.87
C LEU A 193 -5.63 8.86 7.97
N ARG A 194 -6.45 8.77 9.03
CA ARG A 194 -6.34 9.64 10.21
C ARG A 194 -5.01 9.46 10.91
N THR A 195 -4.43 8.24 10.86
CA THR A 195 -3.08 7.98 11.40
C THR A 195 -1.99 8.70 10.62
N CYS A 196 -2.28 9.10 9.37
CA CYS A 196 -1.41 9.92 8.53
C CYS A 196 -1.67 11.43 8.70
N GLY A 197 -2.55 11.82 9.62
CA GLY A 197 -2.93 13.22 9.86
C GLY A 197 -3.92 13.78 8.85
N TRP A 198 -4.58 12.95 8.04
CA TRP A 198 -5.57 13.39 7.06
C TRP A 198 -6.96 13.46 7.69
N SER A 199 -7.69 14.55 7.43
CA SER A 199 -9.02 14.77 7.98
C SER A 199 -10.10 14.98 6.92
N ASN A 200 -9.72 15.41 5.71
CA ASN A 200 -10.68 15.74 4.64
C ASN A 200 -10.51 14.79 3.46
N TYR A 201 -10.95 13.55 3.62
CA TYR A 201 -10.89 12.54 2.56
C TYR A 201 -12.23 11.84 2.35
N ILE A 202 -12.39 11.26 1.16
CA ILE A 202 -13.61 10.58 0.71
C ILE A 202 -13.19 9.25 0.09
N TRP A 203 -13.70 8.14 0.64
CA TRP A 203 -13.43 6.82 0.09
C TRP A 203 -14.23 6.54 -1.16
N VAL A 204 -13.56 6.03 -2.19
CA VAL A 204 -14.12 5.65 -3.47
C VAL A 204 -13.73 4.20 -3.75
N TYR A 205 -14.55 3.27 -3.30
CA TYR A 205 -14.36 1.83 -3.50
C TYR A 205 -14.91 1.40 -4.87
N ASP A 206 -14.46 0.25 -5.34
CA ASP A 206 -14.99 -0.36 -6.57
C ASP A 206 -16.51 -0.60 -6.48
N ASN A 207 -17.22 -0.51 -7.62
CA ASN A 207 -18.65 -0.72 -7.70
C ASN A 207 -19.00 -2.22 -7.76
N GLU A 208 -18.70 -2.94 -6.69
CA GLU A 208 -18.92 -4.38 -6.56
C GLU A 208 -19.93 -4.71 -5.44
N PRO A 209 -21.24 -4.46 -5.62
CA PRO A 209 -22.24 -4.64 -4.56
C PRO A 209 -22.47 -6.09 -4.11
N ARG A 210 -21.91 -7.07 -4.85
CA ARG A 210 -21.93 -8.51 -4.50
C ARG A 210 -20.62 -9.00 -3.89
N ASN A 211 -19.59 -8.19 -3.85
CA ASN A 211 -18.32 -8.51 -3.23
C ASN A 211 -18.36 -8.19 -1.74
N ARG A 212 -18.39 -9.25 -0.90
CA ARG A 212 -18.46 -9.11 0.57
C ARG A 212 -17.31 -8.29 1.14
N GLU A 213 -16.11 -8.40 0.55
CA GLU A 213 -14.95 -7.66 1.02
C GLU A 213 -15.16 -6.16 0.82
N ILE A 214 -15.55 -5.73 -0.38
CA ILE A 214 -15.83 -4.32 -0.69
C ILE A 214 -16.97 -3.78 0.17
N VAL A 215 -18.09 -4.52 0.29
CA VAL A 215 -19.21 -4.12 1.14
C VAL A 215 -18.76 -3.94 2.59
N ASN A 216 -17.95 -4.86 3.12
CA ASN A 216 -17.44 -4.77 4.49
C ASN A 216 -16.47 -3.58 4.67
N ARG A 217 -15.63 -3.27 3.68
CA ARG A 217 -14.73 -2.10 3.71
C ARG A 217 -15.53 -0.81 3.72
N ILE A 218 -16.55 -0.67 2.86
CA ILE A 218 -17.44 0.50 2.87
C ILE A 218 -18.15 0.61 4.23
N SER A 219 -18.72 -0.49 4.75
CA SER A 219 -19.40 -0.51 6.05
C SER A 219 -18.48 -0.01 7.17
N LYS A 220 -17.26 -0.55 7.26
CA LYS A 220 -16.27 -0.11 8.25
C LYS A 220 -15.93 1.38 8.13
N SER A 221 -15.83 1.91 6.92
CA SER A 221 -15.58 3.35 6.71
C SER A 221 -16.77 4.19 7.17
N VAL A 222 -17.99 3.76 6.85
CA VAL A 222 -19.23 4.43 7.32
C VAL A 222 -19.34 4.38 8.84
N ASP A 223 -19.06 3.25 9.47
CA ASP A 223 -19.12 3.07 10.92
C ASP A 223 -18.06 3.93 11.65
N ARG A 224 -16.92 4.20 11.01
CA ARG A 224 -15.90 5.15 11.50
C ARG A 224 -16.31 6.62 11.35
N GLY A 225 -17.40 6.91 10.62
CA GLY A 225 -17.85 8.26 10.29
C GLY A 225 -17.15 8.90 9.10
N ASP A 226 -16.43 8.09 8.29
CA ASP A 226 -15.78 8.58 7.07
C ASP A 226 -16.82 8.94 6.01
N LYS A 227 -16.44 9.87 5.09
CA LYS A 227 -17.19 10.10 3.86
C LYS A 227 -16.91 8.98 2.85
N VAL A 228 -17.94 8.48 2.19
CA VAL A 228 -17.83 7.42 1.20
C VAL A 228 -18.64 7.74 -0.06
N ILE A 229 -18.22 7.21 -1.20
CA ILE A 229 -19.05 7.17 -2.40
C ILE A 229 -19.90 5.90 -2.32
N VAL A 230 -21.20 6.04 -2.60
CA VAL A 230 -22.08 4.91 -2.89
C VAL A 230 -22.60 5.07 -4.31
N TRP A 231 -22.22 4.14 -5.17
CA TRP A 231 -22.51 4.23 -6.60
C TRP A 231 -24.01 4.16 -6.92
N PRO A 232 -24.50 4.99 -7.83
CA PRO A 232 -25.90 4.96 -8.22
C PRO A 232 -26.21 3.70 -9.07
N ASN A 233 -27.46 3.21 -8.99
CA ASN A 233 -27.86 1.95 -9.61
C ASN A 233 -27.79 1.91 -11.16
N ASN A 234 -27.73 3.07 -11.81
CA ASN A 234 -27.59 3.18 -13.26
C ASN A 234 -26.15 2.99 -13.74
N ILE A 235 -25.14 3.06 -12.85
CA ILE A 235 -23.75 2.70 -13.16
C ILE A 235 -23.61 1.19 -13.01
N LYS A 236 -23.12 0.52 -14.07
CA LYS A 236 -22.97 -0.96 -14.12
C LYS A 236 -21.50 -1.38 -14.11
N GLU A 237 -20.63 -0.48 -14.51
CA GLU A 237 -19.20 -0.67 -14.60
C GLU A 237 -18.64 -0.93 -13.21
N LYS A 238 -17.61 -1.79 -13.15
CA LYS A 238 -17.03 -2.27 -11.91
C LYS A 238 -16.14 -1.21 -11.25
N ASP A 239 -15.30 -0.56 -12.04
CA ASP A 239 -14.29 0.38 -11.57
C ASP A 239 -14.34 1.69 -12.35
N ILE A 240 -13.58 2.67 -11.86
CA ILE A 240 -13.54 4.03 -12.40
C ILE A 240 -13.02 4.04 -13.84
N ASN A 241 -12.03 3.20 -14.15
CA ASN A 241 -11.49 3.11 -15.50
C ASN A 241 -12.56 2.62 -16.50
N ASP A 242 -13.29 1.56 -16.14
CA ASP A 242 -14.37 1.01 -16.97
C ASP A 242 -15.50 2.05 -17.14
N MET A 243 -15.85 2.80 -16.08
CA MET A 243 -16.83 3.90 -16.14
C MET A 243 -16.40 4.99 -17.13
N SER A 244 -15.12 5.39 -17.07
CA SER A 244 -14.58 6.40 -18.00
C SER A 244 -14.62 5.91 -19.44
N LEU A 245 -14.27 4.65 -19.70
CA LEU A 245 -14.32 4.04 -21.04
C LEU A 245 -15.77 3.89 -21.56
N ALA A 246 -16.72 3.70 -20.66
CA ALA A 246 -18.16 3.69 -21.01
C ALA A 246 -18.74 5.09 -21.29
N GLY A 247 -17.92 6.15 -21.11
CA GLY A 247 -18.30 7.53 -21.41
C GLY A 247 -18.99 8.27 -20.26
N HIS A 248 -18.93 7.75 -19.03
CA HIS A 248 -19.42 8.47 -17.86
C HIS A 248 -18.49 9.64 -17.50
N ASP A 249 -19.09 10.76 -17.08
CA ASP A 249 -18.36 11.83 -16.40
C ASP A 249 -18.10 11.40 -14.95
N VAL A 250 -17.00 10.66 -14.77
CA VAL A 250 -16.64 10.05 -13.49
C VAL A 250 -16.52 11.09 -12.38
N GLN A 251 -15.90 12.23 -12.66
CA GLN A 251 -15.76 13.31 -11.69
C GLN A 251 -17.13 13.77 -11.16
N LYS A 252 -18.07 14.03 -12.06
CA LYS A 252 -19.42 14.45 -11.69
C LYS A 252 -20.18 13.36 -10.94
N VAL A 253 -20.03 12.09 -11.35
CA VAL A 253 -20.67 10.96 -10.65
C VAL A 253 -20.15 10.86 -9.22
N VAL A 254 -18.84 10.94 -9.02
CA VAL A 254 -18.22 10.88 -7.69
C VAL A 254 -18.69 12.04 -6.81
N GLU A 255 -18.60 13.29 -7.31
CA GLU A 255 -19.01 14.49 -6.56
C GLU A 255 -20.47 14.47 -6.14
N SER A 256 -21.35 13.88 -6.99
CA SER A 256 -22.79 13.85 -6.73
C SER A 256 -23.24 12.71 -5.81
N ASN A 257 -22.34 11.79 -5.42
CA ASN A 257 -22.69 10.59 -4.66
C ASN A 257 -21.82 10.41 -3.39
N VAL A 258 -21.40 11.51 -2.79
CA VAL A 258 -20.70 11.54 -1.50
C VAL A 258 -21.70 11.46 -0.37
N TYR A 259 -21.56 10.48 0.52
CA TYR A 259 -22.44 10.28 1.66
C TYR A 259 -21.64 10.08 2.96
N HIS A 260 -22.25 10.34 4.11
CA HIS A 260 -21.67 10.10 5.43
C HIS A 260 -22.77 9.79 6.48
N GLY A 261 -22.39 9.22 7.61
CA GLY A 261 -23.28 8.94 8.73
C GLY A 261 -24.50 8.09 8.33
N LEU A 262 -25.70 8.42 8.83
CA LEU A 262 -26.92 7.64 8.61
C LEU A 262 -27.32 7.58 7.13
N GLU A 263 -27.10 8.64 6.37
CA GLU A 263 -27.40 8.65 4.95
C GLU A 263 -26.54 7.63 4.19
N ALA A 264 -25.24 7.57 4.50
CA ALA A 264 -24.34 6.57 3.92
C ALA A 264 -24.77 5.14 4.26
N GLN A 265 -25.22 4.88 5.50
CA GLN A 265 -25.74 3.58 5.92
C GLN A 265 -26.99 3.17 5.10
N LEU A 266 -27.94 4.10 4.93
CA LEU A 266 -29.15 3.87 4.15
C LEU A 266 -28.82 3.61 2.66
N LYS A 267 -27.94 4.41 2.07
CA LYS A 267 -27.49 4.23 0.68
C LYS A 267 -26.77 2.91 0.49
N LEU A 268 -25.85 2.55 1.41
CA LEU A 268 -25.12 1.28 1.38
C LEU A 268 -26.09 0.08 1.47
N ASN A 269 -27.09 0.13 2.35
CA ASN A 269 -28.08 -0.93 2.48
C ASN A 269 -28.90 -1.14 1.20
N ASN A 270 -29.17 -0.08 0.45
CA ASN A 270 -29.88 -0.15 -0.82
C ASN A 270 -28.97 -0.58 -1.99
N TRP A 271 -27.66 -0.31 -1.89
CA TRP A 271 -26.70 -0.62 -2.93
C TRP A 271 -26.20 -2.07 -2.87
N LYS A 272 -25.89 -2.57 -1.65
CA LYS A 272 -25.37 -3.94 -1.45
C LYS A 272 -26.36 -5.01 -1.91
N LYS A 273 -25.85 -6.12 -2.46
CA LYS A 273 -26.63 -7.25 -3.01
C LYS A 273 -26.14 -8.59 -2.43
N ILE A 274 -25.81 -8.58 -1.14
CA ILE A 274 -25.34 -9.73 -0.36
C ILE A 274 -26.26 -9.95 0.83
#